data_e938bde0aee25097e120dd7ed8e32548
#
_entry.id   e938bde0aee25097e120dd7ed8e32548
#
_cell.length_a   1.000
_cell.length_b   1.000
_cell.length_c   1.000
_cell.angle_alpha   90.00
_cell.angle_beta   90.00
_cell.angle_gamma   90.00
#
_symmetry.space_group_name_H-M   'P 1'
#
loop_
_entity.id
_entity.type
_entity.pdbx_description
1 polymer ?
#
loop_
_entity_poly.entity_id
_entity_poly.type
_entity_poly.pdbx_seq_one_letter_code
_entity_poly.pdbx_strand_id
1 'polypeptide(L)'
;AVFNIAVMASVYFWVPDIRDEAKGKLREQFHFLRSPAPWLIFAATMFGNAGVFAWFSYVKPYMMFISGFSETAMTFIMMLVGLGMVLGNVLSGRISGRYSPLRIAAVTDFIIVLALLMFVFFDGMKTTSLIFAFFCCAILFALSAPLQILLLQNAKGGELLGAAGGQIAFNLGSAVGAYCGGMMLTLGLAYNYVALPAALLSFAAMSSLLLYGRYKRQQAADSPVLAKPVG
;
A
#
# COMPACT_ATOMS: atom_id res chain seq x y z
N ALA A 1 14.41 19.75 10.59
CA ALA A 1 15.14 19.58 11.85
C ALA A 1 14.25 19.93 13.06
N VAL A 2 13.70 21.14 13.19
CA VAL A 2 12.89 21.60 14.34
C VAL A 2 11.68 20.70 14.60
N PHE A 3 10.93 20.33 13.57
CA PHE A 3 9.77 19.43 13.67
C PHE A 3 10.15 18.04 14.25
N ASN A 4 11.27 17.49 13.82
CA ASN A 4 11.73 16.17 14.31
C ASN A 4 12.13 16.23 15.78
N ILE A 5 12.76 17.34 16.22
CA ILE A 5 13.09 17.56 17.64
C ILE A 5 11.81 17.67 18.47
N ALA A 6 10.79 18.38 17.99
CA ALA A 6 9.50 18.51 18.66
C ALA A 6 8.80 17.14 18.79
N VAL A 7 8.84 16.31 17.74
CA VAL A 7 8.30 14.93 17.78
C VAL A 7 9.07 14.07 18.78
N MET A 8 10.42 14.12 18.78
CA MET A 8 11.24 13.38 19.75
C MET A 8 10.94 13.81 21.18
N ALA A 9 10.82 15.10 21.45
CA ALA A 9 10.45 15.62 22.77
C ALA A 9 9.04 15.14 23.17
N SER A 10 8.07 15.19 22.27
CA SER A 10 6.71 14.68 22.52
C SER A 10 6.72 13.19 22.86
N VAL A 11 7.47 12.38 22.13
CA VAL A 11 7.61 10.94 22.42
C VAL A 11 8.25 10.72 23.78
N TYR A 12 9.32 11.46 24.10
CA TYR A 12 10.01 11.32 25.38
C TYR A 12 9.13 11.69 26.59
N PHE A 13 8.28 12.72 26.47
CA PHE A 13 7.47 13.19 27.61
C PHE A 13 6.09 12.50 27.69
N TRP A 14 5.53 12.02 26.59
CA TRP A 14 4.14 11.54 26.54
C TRP A 14 4.00 10.03 26.35
N VAL A 15 5.04 9.34 25.87
CA VAL A 15 4.98 7.88 25.74
C VAL A 15 5.37 7.27 27.09
N PRO A 16 4.46 6.56 27.75
CA PRO A 16 4.79 5.86 29.00
C PRO A 16 5.85 4.79 28.73
N ASP A 17 6.74 4.57 29.69
CA ASP A 17 7.75 3.52 29.63
C ASP A 17 7.05 2.16 29.67
N ILE A 18 6.76 1.63 28.49
CA ILE A 18 6.15 0.29 28.32
C ILE A 18 7.30 -0.70 28.58
N ARG A 19 7.44 -1.14 29.82
CA ARG A 19 8.30 -2.27 30.13
C ARG A 19 7.80 -3.47 29.35
N ASP A 20 8.59 -3.83 28.37
CA ASP A 20 8.31 -4.90 27.43
C ASP A 20 8.22 -6.24 28.20
N GLU A 21 7.03 -6.69 28.52
CA GLU A 21 6.79 -8.05 29.03
C GLU A 21 7.06 -9.12 27.96
N ALA A 22 7.34 -8.70 26.73
CA ALA A 22 7.71 -9.55 25.62
C ALA A 22 9.14 -10.09 25.76
N LYS A 23 9.45 -10.75 26.90
CA LYS A 23 10.64 -11.61 27.06
C LYS A 23 10.49 -12.95 26.32
N GLY A 24 9.72 -13.00 25.24
CA GLY A 24 9.73 -14.11 24.30
C GLY A 24 11.10 -14.18 23.62
N LYS A 25 11.72 -15.37 23.62
CA LYS A 25 12.99 -15.57 22.89
C LYS A 25 12.80 -15.09 21.45
N LEU A 26 13.74 -14.32 20.90
CA LEU A 26 13.71 -13.86 19.51
C LEU A 26 13.26 -14.95 18.52
N ARG A 27 13.66 -16.19 18.77
CA ARG A 27 13.27 -17.37 18.00
C ARG A 27 11.75 -17.61 17.98
N GLU A 28 11.02 -17.28 19.03
CA GLU A 28 9.56 -17.44 19.11
C GLU A 28 8.86 -16.39 18.28
N GLN A 29 9.43 -15.18 18.22
CA GLN A 29 8.90 -14.11 17.38
C GLN A 29 8.98 -14.41 15.87
N PHE A 30 9.90 -15.26 15.42
CA PHE A 30 10.00 -15.71 14.03
C PHE A 30 9.02 -16.85 13.68
N HIS A 31 8.29 -17.38 14.67
CA HIS A 31 7.42 -18.52 14.45
C HIS A 31 6.29 -18.24 13.44
N PHE A 32 5.77 -16.99 13.42
CA PHE A 32 4.72 -16.60 12.47
C PHE A 32 5.16 -16.70 11.00
N LEU A 33 6.45 -16.55 10.70
CA LEU A 33 7.00 -16.70 9.33
C LEU A 33 7.00 -18.13 8.79
N ARG A 34 6.70 -19.12 9.63
CA ARG A 34 6.58 -20.52 9.19
C ARG A 34 5.30 -20.79 8.40
N SER A 35 4.28 -19.96 8.56
CA SER A 35 3.04 -20.06 7.78
C SER A 35 3.16 -19.28 6.47
N PRO A 36 2.44 -19.68 5.41
CA PRO A 36 2.43 -18.94 4.14
C PRO A 36 1.71 -17.58 4.23
N ALA A 37 0.84 -17.39 5.22
CA ALA A 37 0.01 -16.20 5.34
C ALA A 37 0.81 -14.87 5.39
N PRO A 38 1.82 -14.69 6.27
CA PRO A 38 2.63 -13.47 6.30
C PRO A 38 3.37 -13.20 5.00
N TRP A 39 3.88 -14.25 4.34
CA TRP A 39 4.58 -14.09 3.07
C TRP A 39 3.68 -13.59 1.94
N LEU A 40 2.44 -14.07 1.89
CA LEU A 40 1.45 -13.58 0.93
C LEU A 40 1.07 -12.13 1.20
N ILE A 41 1.03 -11.71 2.47
CA ILE A 41 0.76 -10.32 2.85
C ILE A 41 1.98 -9.43 2.55
N PHE A 42 3.21 -9.90 2.82
CA PHE A 42 4.43 -9.18 2.43
C PHE A 42 4.52 -9.01 0.91
N ALA A 43 4.22 -10.05 0.14
CA ALA A 43 4.16 -9.98 -1.32
C ALA A 43 3.11 -8.97 -1.78
N ALA A 44 1.90 -8.98 -1.20
CA ALA A 44 0.86 -8.00 -1.50
C ALA A 44 1.30 -6.58 -1.15
N THR A 45 1.99 -6.39 -0.01
CA THR A 45 2.53 -5.09 0.40
C THR A 45 3.62 -4.62 -0.57
N MET A 46 4.56 -5.49 -0.93
CA MET A 46 5.65 -5.17 -1.84
C MET A 46 5.12 -4.81 -3.24
N PHE A 47 4.29 -5.67 -3.81
CA PHE A 47 3.76 -5.44 -5.16
C PHE A 47 2.75 -4.31 -5.22
N GLY A 48 1.90 -4.12 -4.19
CA GLY A 48 0.98 -3.01 -4.10
C GLY A 48 1.72 -1.67 -4.05
N ASN A 49 2.75 -1.55 -3.20
CA ASN A 49 3.60 -0.38 -3.19
C ASN A 49 4.39 -0.20 -4.48
N ALA A 50 4.87 -1.28 -5.09
CA ALA A 50 5.55 -1.19 -6.38
C ALA A 50 4.61 -0.62 -7.45
N GLY A 51 3.35 -1.04 -7.50
CA GLY A 51 2.34 -0.46 -8.39
C GLY A 51 2.12 1.03 -8.14
N VAL A 52 1.95 1.42 -6.86
CA VAL A 52 1.82 2.83 -6.47
C VAL A 52 3.01 3.65 -6.96
N PHE A 53 4.23 3.24 -6.61
CA PHE A 53 5.42 4.04 -6.88
C PHE A 53 5.88 3.99 -8.35
N ALA A 54 5.51 2.96 -9.10
CA ALA A 54 5.74 2.94 -10.55
C ALA A 54 5.05 4.11 -11.26
N TRP A 55 3.85 4.48 -10.83
CA TRP A 55 3.12 5.62 -11.39
C TRP A 55 3.42 6.92 -10.65
N PHE A 56 3.39 6.91 -9.32
CA PHE A 56 3.52 8.11 -8.49
C PHE A 56 4.85 8.84 -8.69
N SER A 57 5.96 8.12 -8.87
CA SER A 57 7.27 8.70 -9.10
C SER A 57 7.33 9.59 -10.34
N TYR A 58 6.44 9.37 -11.29
CA TYR A 58 6.40 10.07 -12.58
C TYR A 58 5.20 11.00 -12.76
N VAL A 59 4.40 11.20 -11.71
CA VAL A 59 3.22 12.09 -11.78
C VAL A 59 3.60 13.54 -12.03
N LYS A 60 4.69 14.04 -11.41
CA LYS A 60 5.17 15.40 -11.65
C LYS A 60 5.61 15.61 -13.10
N PRO A 61 6.56 14.84 -13.67
CA PRO A 61 6.92 14.98 -15.07
C PRO A 61 5.74 14.75 -16.03
N TYR A 62 4.82 13.84 -15.75
CA TYR A 62 3.61 13.70 -16.54
C TYR A 62 2.79 15.00 -16.59
N MET A 63 2.53 15.61 -15.43
CA MET A 63 1.79 16.87 -15.33
C MET A 63 2.48 18.01 -16.09
N MET A 64 3.80 18.07 -16.06
CA MET A 64 4.56 19.12 -16.75
C MET A 64 4.66 18.89 -18.25
N PHE A 65 5.04 17.69 -18.68
CA PHE A 65 5.39 17.42 -20.08
C PHE A 65 4.18 16.99 -20.93
N ILE A 66 3.19 16.32 -20.34
CA ILE A 66 2.00 15.86 -21.07
C ILE A 66 0.83 16.83 -20.87
N SER A 67 0.52 17.20 -19.62
CA SER A 67 -0.61 18.08 -19.33
C SER A 67 -0.27 19.58 -19.46
N GLY A 68 1.02 19.95 -19.62
CA GLY A 68 1.47 21.33 -19.86
C GLY A 68 1.27 22.28 -18.67
N PHE A 69 1.41 21.78 -17.45
CA PHE A 69 1.44 22.62 -16.26
C PHE A 69 2.81 23.29 -16.07
N SER A 70 2.81 24.53 -15.57
CA SER A 70 4.05 25.26 -15.24
C SER A 70 4.68 24.71 -13.96
N GLU A 71 5.98 24.89 -13.81
CA GLU A 71 6.70 24.47 -12.61
C GLU A 71 6.16 25.16 -11.33
N THR A 72 5.75 26.41 -11.41
CA THR A 72 5.11 27.14 -10.31
C THR A 72 3.77 26.53 -9.89
N ALA A 73 2.98 26.03 -10.83
CA ALA A 73 1.72 25.35 -10.54
C ALA A 73 1.93 24.00 -9.82
N MET A 74 3.09 23.36 -10.02
CA MET A 74 3.38 22.05 -9.46
C MET A 74 3.34 22.01 -7.93
N THR A 75 3.70 23.10 -7.26
CA THR A 75 3.59 23.18 -5.79
C THR A 75 2.15 22.96 -5.32
N PHE A 76 1.20 23.66 -5.93
CA PHE A 76 -0.22 23.54 -5.59
C PHE A 76 -0.80 22.19 -6.00
N ILE A 77 -0.38 21.66 -7.16
CA ILE A 77 -0.80 20.33 -7.64
C ILE A 77 -0.31 19.24 -6.69
N MET A 78 0.95 19.31 -6.25
CA MET A 78 1.49 18.32 -5.30
C MET A 78 0.83 18.43 -3.92
N MET A 79 0.42 19.62 -3.48
CA MET A 79 -0.39 19.79 -2.27
C MET A 79 -1.77 19.13 -2.43
N LEU A 80 -2.43 19.32 -3.57
CA LEU A 80 -3.72 18.68 -3.86
C LEU A 80 -3.60 17.15 -3.91
N VAL A 81 -2.59 16.64 -4.58
CA VAL A 81 -2.26 15.20 -4.63
C VAL A 81 -2.00 14.66 -3.23
N GLY A 82 -1.21 15.37 -2.41
CA GLY A 82 -0.96 15.01 -1.02
C GLY A 82 -2.23 15.00 -0.17
N LEU A 83 -3.15 15.92 -0.40
CA LEU A 83 -4.47 15.91 0.25
C LEU A 83 -5.26 14.65 -0.14
N GLY A 84 -5.23 14.25 -1.41
CA GLY A 84 -5.82 13.00 -1.88
C GLY A 84 -5.26 11.78 -1.12
N MET A 85 -3.92 11.70 -0.96
CA MET A 85 -3.27 10.63 -0.21
C MET A 85 -3.75 10.55 1.25
N VAL A 86 -3.83 11.70 1.93
CA VAL A 86 -4.30 11.77 3.33
C VAL A 86 -5.74 11.31 3.43
N LEU A 87 -6.62 11.82 2.56
CA LEU A 87 -8.03 11.45 2.55
C LEU A 87 -8.22 9.95 2.28
N GLY A 88 -7.50 9.41 1.29
CA GLY A 88 -7.53 8.00 0.96
C GLY A 88 -7.13 7.11 2.12
N ASN A 89 -6.02 7.43 2.77
CA ASN A 89 -5.50 6.68 3.91
C ASN A 89 -6.45 6.74 5.13
N VAL A 90 -6.95 7.93 5.47
CA VAL A 90 -7.88 8.12 6.60
C VAL A 90 -9.22 7.41 6.36
N LEU A 91 -9.79 7.54 5.17
CA LEU A 91 -11.05 6.88 4.81
C LEU A 91 -10.90 5.36 4.85
N SER A 92 -9.85 4.84 4.23
CA SER A 92 -9.54 3.41 4.21
C SER A 92 -9.31 2.85 5.62
N GLY A 93 -8.58 3.58 6.47
CA GLY A 93 -8.38 3.19 7.87
C GLY A 93 -9.70 3.08 8.64
N ARG A 94 -10.59 4.07 8.49
CA ARG A 94 -11.93 4.06 9.12
C ARG A 94 -12.81 2.91 8.62
N ILE A 95 -12.79 2.65 7.31
CA ILE A 95 -13.57 1.57 6.69
C ILE A 95 -13.02 0.21 7.12
N SER A 96 -11.69 0.07 7.21
CA SER A 96 -11.03 -1.16 7.65
C SER A 96 -11.31 -1.53 9.12
N GLY A 97 -11.73 -0.56 9.93
CA GLY A 97 -12.22 -0.83 11.30
C GLY A 97 -13.61 -1.44 11.35
N ARG A 98 -14.40 -1.32 10.27
CA ARG A 98 -15.79 -1.83 10.20
C ARG A 98 -15.95 -3.06 9.31
N TYR A 99 -15.12 -3.20 8.30
CA TYR A 99 -15.19 -4.27 7.31
C TYR A 99 -13.89 -5.08 7.30
N SER A 100 -13.92 -6.24 6.67
CA SER A 100 -12.74 -7.10 6.52
C SER A 100 -11.61 -6.37 5.77
N PRO A 101 -10.43 -6.18 6.39
CA PRO A 101 -9.29 -5.53 5.73
C PRO A 101 -8.88 -6.21 4.42
N LEU A 102 -9.01 -7.55 4.34
CA LEU A 102 -8.75 -8.29 3.12
C LEU A 102 -9.66 -7.88 1.97
N ARG A 103 -10.97 -7.71 2.24
CA ARG A 103 -11.91 -7.29 1.18
C ARG A 103 -11.62 -5.87 0.71
N ILE A 104 -11.32 -4.98 1.66
CA ILE A 104 -11.00 -3.58 1.33
C ILE A 104 -9.72 -3.53 0.49
N ALA A 105 -8.65 -4.21 0.90
CA ALA A 105 -7.41 -4.27 0.15
C ALA A 105 -7.63 -4.81 -1.27
N ALA A 106 -8.33 -5.94 -1.42
CA ALA A 106 -8.58 -6.55 -2.71
C ALA A 106 -9.45 -5.67 -3.64
N VAL A 107 -10.48 -5.02 -3.10
CA VAL A 107 -11.32 -4.09 -3.87
C VAL A 107 -10.54 -2.84 -4.26
N THR A 108 -9.75 -2.30 -3.33
CA THR A 108 -8.88 -1.14 -3.61
C THR A 108 -7.86 -1.46 -4.70
N ASP A 109 -7.16 -2.60 -4.63
CA ASP A 109 -6.23 -3.03 -5.66
C ASP A 109 -6.93 -3.22 -7.02
N PHE A 110 -8.12 -3.79 -7.04
CA PHE A 110 -8.89 -3.93 -8.28
C PHE A 110 -9.20 -2.57 -8.91
N ILE A 111 -9.63 -1.59 -8.11
CA ILE A 111 -9.90 -0.22 -8.59
C ILE A 111 -8.61 0.43 -9.08
N ILE A 112 -7.48 0.21 -8.39
CA ILE A 112 -6.16 0.71 -8.80
C ILE A 112 -5.79 0.17 -10.19
N VAL A 113 -5.90 -1.15 -10.40
CA VAL A 113 -5.59 -1.77 -11.70
C VAL A 113 -6.43 -1.16 -12.81
N LEU A 114 -7.74 -1.01 -12.59
CA LEU A 114 -8.63 -0.40 -13.58
C LEU A 114 -8.27 1.07 -13.86
N ALA A 115 -8.02 1.85 -12.81
CA ALA A 115 -7.65 3.26 -12.94
C ALA A 115 -6.34 3.43 -13.72
N LEU A 116 -5.32 2.61 -13.40
CA LEU A 116 -4.03 2.65 -14.10
C LEU A 116 -4.13 2.21 -15.56
N LEU A 117 -4.93 1.20 -15.86
CA LEU A 117 -5.18 0.79 -17.24
C LEU A 117 -5.91 1.89 -18.04
N MET A 118 -6.89 2.55 -17.41
CA MET A 118 -7.58 3.68 -18.05
C MET A 118 -6.62 4.86 -18.30
N PHE A 119 -5.65 5.06 -17.39
CA PHE A 119 -4.69 6.15 -17.52
C PHE A 119 -3.81 6.05 -18.79
N VAL A 120 -3.54 4.83 -19.28
CA VAL A 120 -2.77 4.63 -20.53
C VAL A 120 -3.42 5.35 -21.72
N PHE A 121 -4.75 5.45 -21.73
CA PHE A 121 -5.53 6.07 -22.81
C PHE A 121 -5.84 7.55 -22.56
N PHE A 122 -5.27 8.13 -21.52
CA PHE A 122 -5.54 9.53 -21.16
C PHE A 122 -4.82 10.47 -22.13
N ASP A 123 -5.54 11.45 -22.62
CA ASP A 123 -5.07 12.45 -23.59
C ASP A 123 -4.29 13.63 -22.96
N GLY A 124 -4.17 13.67 -21.65
CA GLY A 124 -3.38 14.67 -20.92
C GLY A 124 -4.06 16.04 -20.75
N MET A 125 -5.37 16.18 -21.01
CA MET A 125 -6.06 17.44 -20.72
C MET A 125 -5.88 17.87 -19.25
N LYS A 126 -5.56 19.16 -19.01
CA LYS A 126 -5.20 19.69 -17.68
C LYS A 126 -6.22 19.34 -16.60
N THR A 127 -7.50 19.59 -16.83
CA THR A 127 -8.56 19.37 -15.84
C THR A 127 -8.71 17.89 -15.52
N THR A 128 -8.74 17.03 -16.53
CA THR A 128 -8.90 15.59 -16.38
C THR A 128 -7.69 14.97 -15.66
N SER A 129 -6.48 15.40 -16.03
CA SER A 129 -5.24 14.93 -15.40
C SER A 129 -5.19 15.30 -13.92
N LEU A 130 -5.63 16.50 -13.55
CA LEU A 130 -5.66 16.97 -12.16
C LEU A 130 -6.65 16.15 -11.31
N ILE A 131 -7.87 15.96 -11.82
CA ILE A 131 -8.91 15.15 -11.15
C ILE A 131 -8.41 13.71 -11.00
N PHE A 132 -7.86 13.14 -12.08
CA PHE A 132 -7.34 11.78 -12.06
C PHE A 132 -6.21 11.62 -11.05
N ALA A 133 -5.23 12.54 -11.02
CA ALA A 133 -4.12 12.47 -10.09
C ALA A 133 -4.59 12.52 -8.63
N PHE A 134 -5.55 13.38 -8.31
CA PHE A 134 -6.13 13.46 -6.96
C PHE A 134 -6.78 12.13 -6.55
N PHE A 135 -7.70 11.62 -7.36
CA PHE A 135 -8.42 10.38 -7.03
C PHE A 135 -7.51 9.15 -7.09
N CYS A 136 -6.63 9.07 -8.08
CA CYS A 136 -5.67 7.97 -8.19
C CYS A 136 -4.78 7.90 -6.95
N CYS A 137 -4.20 9.02 -6.53
CA CYS A 137 -3.38 9.06 -5.32
C CYS A 137 -4.18 8.74 -4.04
N ALA A 138 -5.43 9.18 -3.96
CA ALA A 138 -6.30 8.80 -2.84
C ALA A 138 -6.51 7.29 -2.79
N ILE A 139 -6.82 6.65 -3.91
CA ILE A 139 -7.05 5.20 -3.99
C ILE A 139 -5.75 4.42 -3.76
N LEU A 140 -4.63 4.86 -4.35
CA LEU A 140 -3.33 4.22 -4.19
C LEU A 140 -2.92 4.18 -2.71
N PHE A 141 -3.06 5.29 -1.98
CA PHE A 141 -2.70 5.35 -0.57
C PHE A 141 -3.75 4.74 0.37
N ALA A 142 -4.99 4.55 -0.10
CA ALA A 142 -6.02 3.81 0.64
C ALA A 142 -5.66 2.33 0.87
N LEU A 143 -4.72 1.77 0.09
CA LEU A 143 -4.25 0.40 0.25
C LEU A 143 -3.38 0.19 1.50
N SER A 144 -2.69 1.23 1.98
CA SER A 144 -1.75 1.15 3.11
C SER A 144 -2.35 0.62 4.39
N ALA A 145 -3.48 1.21 4.84
CA ALA A 145 -4.09 0.89 6.12
C ALA A 145 -4.57 -0.57 6.22
N PRO A 146 -5.34 -1.12 5.25
CA PRO A 146 -5.80 -2.50 5.32
C PRO A 146 -4.65 -3.52 5.25
N LEU A 147 -3.59 -3.27 4.49
CA LEU A 147 -2.41 -4.15 4.45
C LEU A 147 -1.70 -4.18 5.79
N GLN A 148 -1.51 -3.02 6.43
CA GLN A 148 -0.90 -2.93 7.76
C GLN A 148 -1.71 -3.70 8.82
N ILE A 149 -3.04 -3.56 8.78
CA ILE A 149 -3.93 -4.29 9.70
C ILE A 149 -3.84 -5.81 9.45
N LEU A 150 -3.87 -6.25 8.20
CA LEU A 150 -3.72 -7.66 7.85
C LEU A 150 -2.40 -8.22 8.37
N LEU A 151 -1.32 -7.46 8.24
CA LEU A 151 0.01 -7.88 8.68
C LEU A 151 0.03 -8.07 10.19
N LEU A 152 -0.44 -7.09 10.96
CA LEU A 152 -0.49 -7.18 12.42
C LEU A 152 -1.38 -8.33 12.90
N GLN A 153 -2.54 -8.55 12.26
CA GLN A 153 -3.44 -9.67 12.60
C GLN A 153 -2.81 -11.06 12.39
N ASN A 154 -1.84 -11.17 11.47
CA ASN A 154 -1.17 -12.43 11.15
C ASN A 154 0.23 -12.58 11.77
N ALA A 155 0.72 -11.56 12.47
CA ALA A 155 2.02 -11.57 13.14
C ALA A 155 1.92 -11.77 14.66
N LYS A 156 0.89 -12.49 15.13
CA LYS A 156 0.66 -12.72 16.57
C LYS A 156 1.90 -13.32 17.26
N GLY A 157 2.35 -12.66 18.31
CA GLY A 157 3.59 -13.01 19.02
C GLY A 157 4.88 -12.56 18.36
N GLY A 158 4.80 -11.85 17.23
CA GLY A 158 5.90 -11.28 16.47
C GLY A 158 5.51 -9.96 15.81
N GLU A 159 4.64 -9.18 16.46
CA GLU A 159 4.05 -7.95 15.90
C GLU A 159 5.13 -6.95 15.47
N LEU A 160 6.19 -6.81 16.26
CA LEU A 160 7.33 -5.92 15.96
C LEU A 160 8.05 -6.38 14.68
N LEU A 161 8.33 -7.69 14.56
CA LEU A 161 8.97 -8.24 13.36
C LEU A 161 8.03 -8.21 12.15
N GLY A 162 6.74 -8.41 12.37
CA GLY A 162 5.72 -8.25 11.34
C GLY A 162 5.70 -6.83 10.79
N ALA A 163 5.67 -5.82 11.68
CA ALA A 163 5.71 -4.41 11.28
C ALA A 163 7.02 -4.05 10.56
N ALA A 164 8.17 -4.51 11.06
CA ALA A 164 9.47 -4.30 10.43
C ALA A 164 9.54 -4.96 9.04
N GLY A 165 9.08 -6.20 8.91
CA GLY A 165 8.99 -6.91 7.64
C GLY A 165 8.07 -6.22 6.64
N GLY A 166 6.93 -5.69 7.11
CA GLY A 166 6.02 -4.85 6.32
C GLY A 166 6.71 -3.60 5.79
N GLN A 167 7.50 -2.92 6.63
CA GLN A 167 8.25 -1.73 6.22
C GLN A 167 9.35 -2.06 5.19
N ILE A 168 10.02 -3.22 5.35
CA ILE A 168 10.99 -3.71 4.35
C ILE A 168 10.27 -3.97 3.03
N ALA A 169 9.15 -4.69 3.03
CA ALA A 169 8.36 -4.97 1.84
C ALA A 169 7.87 -3.68 1.16
N PHE A 170 7.43 -2.69 1.95
CA PHE A 170 7.04 -1.36 1.47
C PHE A 170 8.19 -0.66 0.74
N ASN A 171 9.36 -0.54 1.37
CA ASN A 171 10.50 0.17 0.80
C ASN A 171 11.06 -0.55 -0.45
N LEU A 172 11.15 -1.88 -0.40
CA LEU A 172 11.57 -2.69 -1.56
C LEU A 172 10.58 -2.53 -2.72
N GLY A 173 9.28 -2.55 -2.43
CA GLY A 173 8.23 -2.30 -3.42
C GLY A 173 8.38 -0.91 -4.06
N SER A 174 8.58 0.13 -3.24
CA SER A 174 8.76 1.49 -3.73
C SER A 174 9.95 1.61 -4.69
N ALA A 175 11.09 0.98 -4.36
CA ALA A 175 12.28 0.98 -5.20
C ALA A 175 12.04 0.22 -6.52
N VAL A 176 11.47 -0.98 -6.45
CA VAL A 176 11.13 -1.81 -7.63
C VAL A 176 10.14 -1.07 -8.52
N GLY A 177 9.10 -0.45 -7.93
CA GLY A 177 8.09 0.31 -8.66
C GLY A 177 8.70 1.48 -9.42
N ALA A 178 9.44 2.33 -8.73
CA ALA A 178 10.10 3.48 -9.36
C ALA A 178 11.03 3.05 -10.50
N TYR A 179 11.76 1.95 -10.33
CA TYR A 179 12.62 1.38 -11.37
C TYR A 179 11.81 0.90 -12.59
N CYS A 180 10.75 0.11 -12.36
CA CYS A 180 9.89 -0.40 -13.43
C CYS A 180 9.19 0.73 -14.21
N GLY A 181 8.74 1.78 -13.51
CA GLY A 181 8.19 2.97 -14.15
C GLY A 181 9.22 3.69 -15.02
N GLY A 182 10.45 3.88 -14.49
CA GLY A 182 11.55 4.51 -15.21
C GLY A 182 12.00 3.72 -16.45
N MET A 183 11.92 2.40 -16.40
CA MET A 183 12.27 1.55 -17.54
C MET A 183 11.40 1.86 -18.77
N MET A 184 10.12 2.20 -18.60
CA MET A 184 9.25 2.61 -19.73
C MET A 184 9.79 3.87 -20.43
N LEU A 185 10.30 4.82 -19.64
CA LEU A 185 10.85 6.08 -20.17
C LEU A 185 12.21 5.86 -20.85
N THR A 186 13.04 4.95 -20.35
CA THR A 186 14.32 4.59 -20.99
C THR A 186 14.12 3.89 -22.34
N LEU A 187 12.97 3.23 -22.52
CA LEU A 187 12.54 2.64 -23.79
C LEU A 187 11.97 3.68 -24.76
N GLY A 188 11.96 4.97 -24.40
CA GLY A 188 11.44 6.05 -25.23
C GLY A 188 9.91 6.15 -25.27
N LEU A 189 9.21 5.46 -24.38
CA LEU A 189 7.75 5.50 -24.31
C LEU A 189 7.27 6.77 -23.60
N ALA A 190 6.07 7.23 -23.95
CA ALA A 190 5.47 8.39 -23.30
C ALA A 190 5.12 8.12 -21.83
N TYR A 191 5.00 9.19 -21.02
CA TYR A 191 4.77 9.11 -19.57
C TYR A 191 3.50 8.37 -19.16
N ASN A 192 2.46 8.32 -20.00
CA ASN A 192 1.24 7.54 -19.73
C ASN A 192 1.49 6.03 -19.70
N TYR A 193 2.50 5.51 -20.41
CA TYR A 193 2.85 4.09 -20.40
C TYR A 193 3.50 3.61 -19.09
N VAL A 194 3.95 4.51 -18.20
CA VAL A 194 4.37 4.12 -16.84
C VAL A 194 3.24 3.45 -16.03
N ALA A 195 2.01 3.67 -16.44
CA ALA A 195 0.85 3.00 -15.83
C ALA A 195 0.77 1.50 -16.15
N LEU A 196 1.41 1.00 -17.20
CA LEU A 196 1.41 -0.44 -17.52
C LEU A 196 2.14 -1.28 -16.47
N PRO A 197 3.43 -1.06 -16.16
CA PRO A 197 4.08 -1.78 -15.09
C PRO A 197 3.41 -1.55 -13.74
N ALA A 198 2.87 -0.35 -13.49
CA ALA A 198 2.11 -0.06 -12.28
C ALA A 198 0.86 -0.95 -12.15
N ALA A 199 0.09 -1.10 -13.22
CA ALA A 199 -1.10 -1.97 -13.25
C ALA A 199 -0.72 -3.45 -13.10
N LEU A 200 0.36 -3.90 -13.73
CA LEU A 200 0.85 -5.28 -13.63
C LEU A 200 1.29 -5.63 -12.20
N LEU A 201 2.02 -4.73 -11.55
CA LEU A 201 2.46 -4.90 -10.17
C LEU A 201 1.26 -4.90 -9.20
N SER A 202 0.30 -3.98 -9.38
CA SER A 202 -0.94 -3.97 -8.59
C SER A 202 -1.76 -5.25 -8.81
N PHE A 203 -1.80 -5.78 -10.04
CA PHE A 203 -2.45 -7.06 -10.30
C PHE A 203 -1.76 -8.23 -9.58
N ALA A 204 -0.44 -8.22 -9.48
CA ALA A 204 0.31 -9.20 -8.68
C ALA A 204 -0.02 -9.08 -7.18
N ALA A 205 -0.17 -7.86 -6.66
CA ALA A 205 -0.62 -7.62 -5.29
C ALA A 205 -2.03 -8.18 -5.05
N MET A 206 -2.97 -7.86 -5.92
CA MET A 206 -4.34 -8.40 -5.87
C MET A 206 -4.35 -9.94 -5.89
N SER A 207 -3.54 -10.55 -6.76
CA SER A 207 -3.39 -12.01 -6.85
C SER A 207 -2.89 -12.61 -5.53
N SER A 208 -1.90 -11.96 -4.89
CA SER A 208 -1.38 -12.37 -3.58
C SER A 208 -2.44 -12.30 -2.48
N LEU A 209 -3.29 -11.25 -2.48
CA LEU A 209 -4.42 -11.12 -1.55
C LEU A 209 -5.50 -12.17 -1.77
N LEU A 210 -5.80 -12.51 -3.02
CA LEU A 210 -6.76 -13.56 -3.34
C LEU A 210 -6.25 -14.95 -2.91
N LEU A 211 -4.96 -15.23 -3.11
CA LEU A 211 -4.31 -16.45 -2.62
C LEU A 211 -4.34 -16.52 -1.09
N TYR A 212 -4.04 -15.42 -0.40
CA TYR A 212 -4.18 -15.33 1.05
C TYR A 212 -5.62 -15.61 1.51
N GLY A 213 -6.60 -15.05 0.81
CA GLY A 213 -8.01 -15.27 1.10
C GLY A 213 -8.43 -16.74 0.94
N ARG A 214 -7.95 -17.41 -0.10
CA ARG A 214 -8.17 -18.87 -0.32
C ARG A 214 -7.52 -19.68 0.78
N TYR A 215 -6.26 -19.42 1.09
CA TYR A 215 -5.51 -20.10 2.15
C TYR A 215 -6.24 -20.00 3.50
N LYS A 216 -6.71 -18.80 3.88
CA LYS A 216 -7.43 -18.59 5.12
C LYS A 216 -8.77 -19.36 5.18
N ARG A 217 -9.48 -19.47 4.05
CA ARG A 217 -10.72 -20.26 3.96
C ARG A 217 -10.46 -21.75 4.11
N GLN A 218 -9.38 -22.26 3.52
CA GLN A 218 -8.99 -23.67 3.67
C GLN A 218 -8.66 -24.01 5.12
N GLN A 219 -7.85 -23.16 5.78
CA GLN A 219 -7.56 -23.37 7.21
C GLN A 219 -8.81 -23.39 8.09
N ALA A 220 -9.81 -22.55 7.77
CA ALA A 220 -11.07 -22.54 8.51
C ALA A 220 -11.91 -23.79 8.26
N ALA A 221 -11.85 -24.37 7.07
CA ALA A 221 -12.53 -25.63 6.72
C ALA A 221 -11.88 -26.86 7.39
N ASP A 222 -10.55 -26.84 7.48
CA ASP A 222 -9.77 -27.96 8.06
C ASP A 222 -9.75 -27.94 9.61
N SER A 223 -10.27 -26.89 10.25
CA SER A 223 -10.32 -26.76 11.72
C SER A 223 -11.63 -27.31 12.28
N PRO A 224 -11.67 -28.52 12.89
CA PRO A 224 -12.92 -29.20 13.29
C PRO A 224 -13.62 -28.61 14.54
N VAL A 225 -13.13 -27.49 15.08
CA VAL A 225 -13.61 -26.96 16.39
C VAL A 225 -14.92 -26.18 16.30
N LEU A 226 -15.43 -25.84 15.12
CA LEU A 226 -16.67 -25.05 14.94
C LEU A 226 -17.91 -25.87 14.51
N ALA A 227 -17.81 -27.19 14.50
CA ALA A 227 -18.94 -28.08 14.13
C ALA A 227 -19.67 -28.69 15.33
N LYS A 228 -19.69 -28.07 16.52
CA LYS A 228 -20.61 -28.46 17.57
C LYS A 228 -21.86 -27.58 17.53
N PRO A 229 -23.03 -28.09 17.12
CA PRO A 229 -24.27 -27.42 17.40
C PRO A 229 -24.43 -27.39 18.92
N VAL A 230 -24.73 -26.21 19.45
CA VAL A 230 -25.22 -26.04 20.82
C VAL A 230 -26.60 -26.69 20.84
N GLY A 231 -26.68 -27.86 21.47
CA GLY A 231 -27.95 -28.49 21.82
C GLY A 231 -28.58 -27.80 23.00
#